data_1e4b7f51d833a83c7fc6c1ad76d7845c
#
_entry.id   1e4b7f51d833a83c7fc6c1ad76d7845c
#
_cell.length_a   1.000
_cell.length_b   1.000
_cell.length_c   1.000
_cell.angle_alpha   90.00
_cell.angle_beta   90.00
_cell.angle_gamma   90.00
#
_symmetry.space_group_name_H-M   'P 1'
#
loop_
_entity.id
_entity.type
_entity.pdbx_description
1 polymer ?
#
loop_
_entity_poly.entity_id
_entity_poly.type
_entity_poly.pdbx_seq_one_letter_code
_entity_poly.pdbx_strand_id
1 'polypeptide(L)'
;DTPGTTYLLAGSDSRDDGAVQDDFEGSERSDSIMLVNIAPNGQKSAVSIPRDTYVEIPGYGWDKINASFSYGGPELLVKTVESLSGLTVDHYVQIGMGGVSNMVDAVDGINVCYDGDVSGDPSTLEWTAGCHDVDGKTALAFSRMRYQDPEGDIGRAKRQRQVVSKTIEKALAPTTFLYPARTLRVERAGSGSFTVDEDTSLLDIARLVLAFKDAGTQGLSGIPPIESLNFLTDVGSSAVLLEDETAPEFFEKLRNGTLTTEDFNAFGR
;
A
#
# COMPACT_ATOMS: atom_id res chain seq x y z
N ASP A 1 -9.05 -12.43 18.42
CA ASP A 1 -7.70 -11.84 18.37
C ASP A 1 -6.72 -12.89 17.84
N THR A 2 -6.00 -12.56 16.78
CA THR A 2 -4.91 -13.41 16.27
C THR A 2 -3.60 -13.04 16.98
N PRO A 3 -2.73 -14.02 17.31
CA PRO A 3 -1.43 -13.71 17.91
C PRO A 3 -0.54 -12.97 16.91
N GLY A 4 0.24 -11.99 17.39
CA GLY A 4 1.10 -11.14 16.57
C GLY A 4 0.62 -9.70 16.60
N THR A 5 1.03 -8.91 15.61
CA THR A 5 0.56 -7.52 15.42
C THR A 5 0.35 -7.25 13.94
N THR A 6 -0.86 -6.86 13.57
CA THR A 6 -1.24 -6.59 12.18
C THR A 6 -1.62 -5.12 12.01
N TYR A 7 -0.98 -4.49 11.05
CA TYR A 7 -1.28 -3.13 10.62
C TYR A 7 -1.97 -3.17 9.26
N LEU A 8 -3.08 -2.45 9.13
CA LEU A 8 -3.72 -2.20 7.84
C LEU A 8 -3.43 -0.76 7.40
N LEU A 9 -2.72 -0.62 6.29
CA LEU A 9 -2.45 0.66 5.67
C LEU A 9 -3.42 0.86 4.51
N ALA A 10 -4.11 1.99 4.50
CA ALA A 10 -5.00 2.40 3.43
C ALA A 10 -4.54 3.72 2.83
N GLY A 11 -4.25 3.72 1.54
CA GLY A 11 -4.01 4.96 0.80
C GLY A 11 -5.34 5.57 0.37
N SER A 12 -5.64 6.78 0.84
CA SER A 12 -6.86 7.50 0.49
C SER A 12 -6.56 8.64 -0.47
N ASP A 13 -7.37 8.77 -1.53
CA ASP A 13 -7.41 9.94 -2.41
C ASP A 13 -8.36 11.02 -1.84
N SER A 14 -8.47 11.13 -0.50
CA SER A 14 -9.33 12.16 0.11
C SER A 14 -8.86 13.55 -0.31
N ARG A 15 -9.81 14.36 -0.79
CA ARG A 15 -9.60 15.70 -1.36
C ARG A 15 -9.24 16.78 -0.33
N ASP A 16 -9.24 16.45 0.95
CA ASP A 16 -8.90 17.39 2.04
C ASP A 16 -7.43 17.84 2.02
N ASP A 17 -6.57 17.17 1.25
CA ASP A 17 -5.14 17.50 1.16
C ASP A 17 -4.80 18.66 0.20
N GLY A 18 -5.80 19.29 -0.43
CA GLY A 18 -5.59 20.45 -1.31
C GLY A 18 -4.76 20.20 -2.57
N ALA A 19 -4.36 18.96 -2.83
CA ALA A 19 -3.44 18.61 -3.92
C ALA A 19 -4.13 18.26 -5.25
N VAL A 20 -5.46 18.07 -5.25
CA VAL A 20 -6.22 17.75 -6.47
C VAL A 20 -7.51 18.56 -6.52
N GLN A 21 -7.59 19.48 -7.48
CA GLN A 21 -8.83 20.12 -7.89
C GLN A 21 -9.38 19.37 -9.10
N ASP A 22 -10.30 18.44 -8.88
CA ASP A 22 -11.14 17.90 -9.94
C ASP A 22 -12.61 17.89 -9.49
N ASP A 23 -13.48 18.46 -10.31
CA ASP A 23 -14.91 18.73 -10.06
C ASP A 23 -15.80 17.47 -10.15
N PHE A 24 -15.34 16.29 -9.72
CA PHE A 24 -16.14 15.08 -9.71
C PHE A 24 -16.54 14.70 -8.27
N GLU A 25 -17.82 14.84 -7.94
CA GLU A 25 -18.43 14.28 -6.72
C GLU A 25 -18.38 12.74 -6.79
N GLY A 26 -17.24 12.15 -6.39
CA GLY A 26 -17.02 10.72 -6.29
C GLY A 26 -16.64 10.32 -4.87
N SER A 27 -17.27 9.29 -4.36
CA SER A 27 -16.99 8.66 -3.07
C SER A 27 -15.48 8.45 -2.86
N GLU A 28 -14.99 8.74 -1.68
CA GLU A 28 -13.63 8.40 -1.27
C GLU A 28 -13.36 6.92 -1.53
N ARG A 29 -12.21 6.63 -2.15
CA ARG A 29 -11.79 5.26 -2.45
C ARG A 29 -10.41 5.03 -1.87
N SER A 30 -10.22 3.86 -1.29
CA SER A 30 -8.87 3.39 -0.95
C SER A 30 -8.21 2.83 -2.20
N ASP A 31 -7.21 3.54 -2.71
CA ASP A 31 -6.46 3.12 -3.91
C ASP A 31 -5.27 2.20 -3.59
N SER A 32 -4.87 2.14 -2.34
CA SER A 32 -3.79 1.28 -1.84
C SER A 32 -4.23 0.60 -0.56
N ILE A 33 -4.17 -0.72 -0.53
CA ILE A 33 -4.51 -1.53 0.64
C ILE A 33 -3.32 -2.44 0.91
N MET A 34 -2.73 -2.33 2.09
CA MET A 34 -1.56 -3.11 2.46
C MET A 34 -1.66 -3.61 3.90
N LEU A 35 -1.39 -4.90 4.10
CA LEU A 35 -1.19 -5.50 5.41
C LEU A 35 0.30 -5.55 5.72
N VAL A 36 0.70 -5.07 6.89
CA VAL A 36 2.02 -5.35 7.47
C VAL A 36 1.80 -6.18 8.71
N ASN A 37 2.32 -7.40 8.70
CA ASN A 37 2.13 -8.35 9.79
C ASN A 37 3.46 -8.66 10.47
N ILE A 38 3.44 -8.64 11.79
CA ILE A 38 4.49 -9.16 12.67
C ILE A 38 3.93 -10.43 13.32
N ALA A 39 4.26 -11.57 12.76
CA ALA A 39 3.77 -12.86 13.24
C ALA A 39 4.30 -13.21 14.63
N PRO A 40 3.69 -14.18 15.34
CA PRO A 40 4.10 -14.55 16.71
C PRO A 40 5.55 -15.01 16.84
N ASN A 41 6.11 -15.56 15.77
CA ASN A 41 7.52 -15.99 15.71
C ASN A 41 8.49 -14.85 15.33
N GLY A 42 7.97 -13.64 15.14
CA GLY A 42 8.75 -12.43 14.77
C GLY A 42 9.00 -12.26 13.28
N GLN A 43 8.48 -13.13 12.40
CA GLN A 43 8.54 -12.90 10.96
C GLN A 43 7.73 -11.67 10.60
N LYS A 44 8.29 -10.83 9.74
CA LYS A 44 7.67 -9.60 9.26
C LYS A 44 7.38 -9.72 7.78
N SER A 45 6.16 -9.38 7.38
CA SER A 45 5.69 -9.49 6.00
C SER A 45 4.86 -8.28 5.63
N ALA A 46 4.93 -7.86 4.35
CA ALA A 46 4.15 -6.76 3.80
C ALA A 46 3.37 -7.25 2.57
N VAL A 47 2.05 -7.29 2.67
CA VAL A 47 1.17 -7.84 1.64
C VAL A 47 0.32 -6.72 1.07
N SER A 48 0.52 -6.38 -0.21
CA SER A 48 -0.36 -5.46 -0.93
C SER A 48 -1.54 -6.24 -1.48
N ILE A 49 -2.74 -5.82 -1.16
CA ILE A 49 -3.99 -6.37 -1.71
C ILE A 49 -4.39 -5.45 -2.87
N PRO A 50 -4.48 -5.96 -4.12
CA PRO A 50 -4.95 -5.15 -5.23
C PRO A 50 -6.34 -4.58 -4.94
N ARG A 51 -6.56 -3.30 -5.20
CA ARG A 51 -7.82 -2.62 -4.86
C ARG A 51 -9.05 -3.21 -5.54
N ASP A 52 -8.85 -3.82 -6.72
CA ASP A 52 -9.91 -4.45 -7.51
C ASP A 52 -10.07 -5.95 -7.16
N THR A 53 -9.47 -6.45 -6.06
CA THR A 53 -9.64 -7.82 -5.60
C THR A 53 -11.10 -8.10 -5.29
N TYR A 54 -11.67 -9.15 -5.94
CA TYR A 54 -13.06 -9.56 -5.78
C TYR A 54 -13.22 -10.37 -4.50
N VAL A 55 -13.99 -9.86 -3.56
CA VAL A 55 -14.15 -10.40 -2.21
C VAL A 55 -15.58 -10.30 -1.75
N GLU A 56 -15.96 -11.10 -0.76
CA GLU A 56 -17.21 -10.92 -0.04
C GLU A 56 -17.06 -9.77 0.97
N ILE A 57 -17.84 -8.70 0.78
CA ILE A 57 -17.89 -7.56 1.70
C ILE A 57 -19.00 -7.82 2.73
N PRO A 58 -18.70 -7.87 4.04
CA PRO A 58 -19.66 -8.17 5.08
C PRO A 58 -20.90 -7.26 5.01
N GLY A 59 -22.08 -7.87 4.81
CA GLY A 59 -23.35 -7.17 4.71
C GLY A 59 -23.70 -6.58 3.34
N TYR A 60 -22.79 -6.65 2.36
CA TYR A 60 -22.97 -6.06 1.01
C TYR A 60 -22.86 -7.09 -0.11
N GLY A 61 -22.27 -8.27 0.17
CA GLY A 61 -22.04 -9.31 -0.83
C GLY A 61 -20.74 -9.15 -1.59
N TRP A 62 -20.62 -9.77 -2.77
CA TRP A 62 -19.39 -9.82 -3.55
C TRP A 62 -19.16 -8.56 -4.37
N ASP A 63 -18.04 -7.91 -4.14
CA ASP A 63 -17.59 -6.73 -4.91
C ASP A 63 -16.06 -6.56 -4.79
N LYS A 64 -15.52 -5.54 -5.44
CA LYS A 64 -14.12 -5.14 -5.30
C LYS A 64 -13.83 -4.66 -3.89
N ILE A 65 -12.70 -5.06 -3.33
CA ILE A 65 -12.35 -4.73 -1.94
C ILE A 65 -12.35 -3.22 -1.65
N ASN A 66 -11.97 -2.38 -2.63
CA ASN A 66 -12.01 -0.93 -2.47
C ASN A 66 -13.43 -0.36 -2.33
N ALA A 67 -14.46 -1.08 -2.77
CA ALA A 67 -15.86 -0.69 -2.58
C ALA A 67 -16.26 -0.72 -1.10
N SER A 68 -15.66 -1.59 -0.29
CA SER A 68 -15.92 -1.64 1.15
C SER A 68 -15.64 -0.30 1.84
N PHE A 69 -14.57 0.40 1.43
CA PHE A 69 -14.26 1.73 1.95
C PHE A 69 -15.34 2.76 1.56
N SER A 70 -15.83 2.68 0.33
CA SER A 70 -16.91 3.58 -0.15
C SER A 70 -18.26 3.29 0.52
N TYR A 71 -18.55 2.04 0.89
CA TYR A 71 -19.80 1.62 1.49
C TYR A 71 -19.88 1.88 2.99
N GLY A 72 -18.79 1.69 3.72
CA GLY A 72 -18.78 1.77 5.18
C GLY A 72 -17.47 2.29 5.78
N GLY A 73 -16.67 3.01 4.98
CA GLY A 73 -15.44 3.67 5.46
C GLY A 73 -14.36 2.69 5.95
N PRO A 74 -13.46 3.20 6.79
CA PRO A 74 -12.36 2.41 7.36
C PRO A 74 -12.82 1.14 8.08
N GLU A 75 -13.90 1.22 8.86
CA GLU A 75 -14.39 0.07 9.64
C GLU A 75 -14.83 -1.11 8.77
N LEU A 76 -15.50 -0.85 7.65
CA LEU A 76 -15.91 -1.91 6.74
C LEU A 76 -14.73 -2.46 5.95
N LEU A 77 -13.78 -1.62 5.58
CA LEU A 77 -12.53 -2.08 4.97
C LEU A 77 -11.77 -3.01 5.91
N VAL A 78 -11.60 -2.64 7.18
CA VAL A 78 -10.97 -3.50 8.21
C VAL A 78 -11.68 -4.85 8.28
N LYS A 79 -13.00 -4.86 8.48
CA LYS A 79 -13.79 -6.12 8.55
C LYS A 79 -13.67 -6.98 7.31
N THR A 80 -13.60 -6.35 6.12
CA THR A 80 -13.45 -7.06 4.85
C THR A 80 -12.06 -7.69 4.74
N VAL A 81 -11.02 -6.97 5.14
CA VAL A 81 -9.64 -7.48 5.14
C VAL A 81 -9.47 -8.59 6.18
N GLU A 82 -10.06 -8.45 7.36
CA GLU A 82 -10.07 -9.49 8.40
C GLU A 82 -10.78 -10.76 7.91
N SER A 83 -11.93 -10.61 7.24
CA SER A 83 -12.66 -11.74 6.64
C SER A 83 -11.85 -12.47 5.58
N LEU A 84 -11.14 -11.71 4.72
CA LEU A 84 -10.29 -12.25 3.66
C LEU A 84 -9.06 -12.96 4.22
N SER A 85 -8.37 -12.34 5.17
CA SER A 85 -7.04 -12.79 5.63
C SER A 85 -7.10 -13.72 6.84
N GLY A 86 -8.20 -13.67 7.59
CA GLY A 86 -8.34 -14.34 8.89
C GLY A 86 -7.41 -13.77 9.96
N LEU A 87 -6.83 -12.59 9.75
CA LEU A 87 -6.05 -11.82 10.72
C LEU A 87 -6.97 -10.84 11.44
N THR A 88 -6.71 -10.58 12.72
CA THR A 88 -7.25 -9.41 13.42
C THR A 88 -6.37 -8.20 13.10
N VAL A 89 -6.95 -7.09 12.71
CA VAL A 89 -6.23 -5.82 12.48
C VAL A 89 -6.14 -5.07 13.79
N ASP A 90 -4.91 -4.96 14.33
CA ASP A 90 -4.65 -4.26 15.58
C ASP A 90 -4.56 -2.74 15.39
N HIS A 91 -4.05 -2.31 14.24
CA HIS A 91 -3.81 -0.90 13.93
C HIS A 91 -4.24 -0.55 12.51
N TYR A 92 -5.00 0.53 12.37
CA TYR A 92 -5.37 1.11 11.09
C TYR A 92 -4.59 2.41 10.85
N VAL A 93 -3.96 2.52 9.68
CA VAL A 93 -3.21 3.72 9.27
C VAL A 93 -3.68 4.17 7.90
N GLN A 94 -4.31 5.32 7.85
CA GLN A 94 -4.68 5.95 6.58
C GLN A 94 -3.61 6.95 6.16
N ILE A 95 -3.18 6.85 4.92
CA ILE A 95 -2.15 7.70 4.33
C ILE A 95 -2.79 8.51 3.21
N GLY A 96 -2.85 9.82 3.36
CA GLY A 96 -3.27 10.73 2.29
C GLY A 96 -2.20 10.80 1.19
N MET A 97 -2.61 10.97 -0.05
CA MET A 97 -1.67 11.04 -1.19
C MET A 97 -0.76 12.28 -1.11
N GLY A 98 -1.25 13.39 -0.57
CA GLY A 98 -0.43 14.57 -0.25
C GLY A 98 0.63 14.29 0.80
N GLY A 99 0.30 13.43 1.78
CA GLY A 99 1.23 12.99 2.81
C GLY A 99 2.44 12.25 2.27
N VAL A 100 2.25 11.35 1.30
CA VAL A 100 3.36 10.66 0.63
C VAL A 100 4.29 11.64 -0.06
N SER A 101 3.72 12.60 -0.82
CA SER A 101 4.49 13.64 -1.49
C SER A 101 5.32 14.46 -0.50
N ASN A 102 4.69 14.93 0.58
CA ASN A 102 5.36 15.70 1.63
C ASN A 102 6.49 14.93 2.32
N MET A 103 6.30 13.63 2.56
CA MET A 103 7.34 12.77 3.14
C MET A 103 8.53 12.60 2.19
N VAL A 104 8.29 12.41 0.89
CA VAL A 104 9.35 12.34 -0.12
C VAL A 104 10.16 13.63 -0.16
N ASP A 105 9.49 14.78 -0.14
CA ASP A 105 10.17 16.09 -0.11
C ASP A 105 10.92 16.33 1.20
N ALA A 106 10.37 15.86 2.34
CA ALA A 106 11.02 16.00 3.64
C ALA A 106 12.36 15.24 3.73
N VAL A 107 12.49 14.14 2.96
CA VAL A 107 13.76 13.38 2.85
C VAL A 107 14.65 13.83 1.69
N ASP A 108 14.36 14.96 1.05
CA ASP A 108 15.05 15.50 -0.14
C ASP A 108 14.98 14.54 -1.35
N GLY A 109 13.76 14.06 -1.67
CA GLY A 109 13.48 13.16 -2.79
C GLY A 109 13.89 11.71 -2.54
N ILE A 110 13.54 10.83 -3.46
CA ILE A 110 13.87 9.39 -3.44
C ILE A 110 14.34 8.92 -4.81
N ASN A 111 15.08 7.80 -4.86
CA ASN A 111 15.44 7.16 -6.11
C ASN A 111 14.50 6.00 -6.39
N VAL A 112 13.80 6.06 -7.53
CA VAL A 112 12.86 5.03 -7.98
C VAL A 112 13.15 4.59 -9.40
N CYS A 113 12.79 3.36 -9.75
CA CYS A 113 13.14 2.73 -11.02
C CYS A 113 11.90 2.19 -11.74
N TYR A 114 11.87 2.38 -13.07
CA TYR A 114 10.90 1.73 -13.95
C TYR A 114 11.54 1.51 -15.33
N ASP A 115 11.34 0.33 -15.92
CA ASP A 115 12.04 -0.08 -17.13
C ASP A 115 11.35 0.36 -18.44
N GLY A 116 10.20 1.00 -18.35
CA GLY A 116 9.43 1.51 -19.49
C GLY A 116 9.53 3.03 -19.63
N ASP A 117 9.43 3.53 -20.86
CA ASP A 117 9.19 4.95 -21.12
C ASP A 117 7.72 5.28 -20.91
N VAL A 118 7.44 6.46 -20.33
CA VAL A 118 6.07 6.96 -20.12
C VAL A 118 5.97 8.38 -20.64
N SER A 119 4.97 8.66 -21.46
CA SER A 119 4.66 10.01 -21.94
C SER A 119 3.17 10.19 -22.18
N GLY A 120 2.64 11.37 -21.82
CA GLY A 120 1.23 11.68 -22.01
C GLY A 120 0.26 10.83 -21.16
N ASP A 121 0.73 10.28 -20.05
CA ASP A 121 -0.11 9.55 -19.10
C ASP A 121 -1.02 10.52 -18.33
N PRO A 122 -2.29 10.13 -18.01
CA PRO A 122 -3.19 10.95 -17.19
C PRO A 122 -2.63 11.29 -15.80
N SER A 123 -1.67 10.50 -15.28
CA SER A 123 -0.95 10.83 -14.04
C SER A 123 0.01 12.01 -14.19
N THR A 124 0.16 12.57 -15.40
CA THR A 124 1.14 13.61 -15.74
C THR A 124 2.60 13.20 -15.56
N LEU A 125 2.89 11.90 -15.51
CA LEU A 125 4.24 11.37 -15.44
C LEU A 125 4.89 11.41 -16.83
N GLU A 126 6.08 12.03 -16.89
CA GLU A 126 7.02 11.90 -18.00
C GLU A 126 8.21 11.11 -17.49
N TRP A 127 8.52 9.98 -18.12
CA TRP A 127 9.56 9.06 -17.64
C TRP A 127 10.34 8.43 -18.78
N THR A 128 11.64 8.39 -18.63
CA THR A 128 12.54 7.59 -19.48
C THR A 128 12.96 6.35 -18.69
N ALA A 129 13.00 5.20 -19.35
CA ALA A 129 13.36 3.93 -18.71
C ALA A 129 14.65 4.05 -17.88
N GLY A 130 14.62 3.50 -16.68
CA GLY A 130 15.73 3.51 -15.73
C GLY A 130 15.36 4.02 -14.34
N CYS A 131 16.40 4.36 -13.57
CA CYS A 131 16.25 4.86 -12.19
C CYS A 131 16.51 6.37 -12.14
N HIS A 132 15.62 7.10 -11.47
CA HIS A 132 15.71 8.55 -11.36
C HIS A 132 15.48 9.01 -9.92
N ASP A 133 16.18 10.08 -9.55
CA ASP A 133 15.88 10.82 -8.32
C ASP A 133 14.66 11.71 -8.58
N VAL A 134 13.65 11.58 -7.73
CA VAL A 134 12.37 12.24 -7.89
C VAL A 134 11.98 13.01 -6.62
N ASP A 135 11.28 14.12 -6.82
CA ASP A 135 10.61 14.88 -5.77
C ASP A 135 9.24 14.24 -5.40
N GLY A 136 8.57 14.80 -4.41
CA GLY A 136 7.28 14.30 -3.96
C GLY A 136 6.20 14.32 -5.04
N LYS A 137 6.16 15.36 -5.86
CA LYS A 137 5.19 15.47 -6.97
C LYS A 137 5.41 14.38 -8.02
N THR A 138 6.64 14.16 -8.41
CA THR A 138 6.99 13.12 -9.40
C THR A 138 6.79 11.72 -8.81
N ALA A 139 7.15 11.49 -7.53
CA ALA A 139 6.89 10.23 -6.84
C ALA A 139 5.39 9.92 -6.76
N LEU A 140 4.55 10.94 -6.55
CA LEU A 140 3.11 10.81 -6.55
C LEU A 140 2.59 10.40 -7.95
N ALA A 141 3.01 11.10 -9.00
CA ALA A 141 2.65 10.77 -10.39
C ALA A 141 3.10 9.34 -10.75
N PHE A 142 4.33 8.96 -10.35
CA PHE A 142 4.88 7.62 -10.52
C PHE A 142 4.04 6.53 -9.84
N SER A 143 3.58 6.78 -8.62
CA SER A 143 2.73 5.85 -7.88
C SER A 143 1.31 5.71 -8.44
N ARG A 144 0.84 6.72 -9.18
CA ARG A 144 -0.51 6.77 -9.79
C ARG A 144 -0.56 6.24 -11.23
N MET A 145 0.57 6.14 -11.93
CA MET A 145 0.64 5.66 -13.30
C MET A 145 -0.05 4.31 -13.43
N ARG A 146 -0.89 4.16 -14.47
CA ARG A 146 -1.69 2.94 -14.68
C ARG A 146 -1.77 2.54 -16.15
N TYR A 147 -2.04 3.48 -17.04
CA TYR A 147 -2.48 3.16 -18.40
C TYR A 147 -1.35 2.73 -19.33
N GLN A 148 -0.12 3.11 -19.07
CA GLN A 148 1.04 2.74 -19.87
C GLN A 148 1.85 1.58 -19.27
N ASP A 149 1.38 1.01 -18.17
CA ASP A 149 2.00 -0.16 -17.55
C ASP A 149 1.31 -1.44 -18.01
N PRO A 150 2.04 -2.37 -18.66
CA PRO A 150 1.51 -3.67 -19.06
C PRO A 150 0.97 -4.50 -17.88
N GLU A 151 1.50 -4.29 -16.66
CA GLU A 151 1.07 -4.95 -15.43
C GLU A 151 -0.16 -4.27 -14.79
N GLY A 152 -0.60 -3.12 -15.31
CA GLY A 152 -1.79 -2.42 -14.85
C GLY A 152 -1.81 -2.14 -13.34
N ASP A 153 -2.77 -2.68 -12.63
CA ASP A 153 -2.96 -2.48 -11.18
C ASP A 153 -1.83 -3.09 -10.32
N ILE A 154 -1.28 -4.20 -10.78
CA ILE A 154 -0.14 -4.85 -10.09
C ILE A 154 1.12 -4.01 -10.19
N GLY A 155 1.41 -3.49 -11.37
CA GLY A 155 2.52 -2.56 -11.57
C GLY A 155 2.36 -1.30 -10.71
N ARG A 156 1.12 -0.80 -10.58
CA ARG A 156 0.82 0.30 -9.65
C ARG A 156 1.13 -0.08 -8.20
N ALA A 157 0.70 -1.26 -7.73
CA ALA A 157 1.00 -1.73 -6.38
C ALA A 157 2.51 -1.88 -6.13
N LYS A 158 3.27 -2.35 -7.12
CA LYS A 158 4.76 -2.41 -7.06
C LYS A 158 5.36 -1.02 -6.89
N ARG A 159 4.94 -0.04 -7.69
CA ARG A 159 5.45 1.34 -7.64
C ARG A 159 5.10 2.01 -6.30
N GLN A 160 3.89 1.82 -5.81
CA GLN A 160 3.50 2.32 -4.49
C GLN A 160 4.40 1.75 -3.38
N ARG A 161 4.63 0.43 -3.38
CA ARG A 161 5.57 -0.20 -2.44
C ARG A 161 6.99 0.38 -2.58
N GLN A 162 7.45 0.58 -3.82
CA GLN A 162 8.77 1.14 -4.07
C GLN A 162 8.90 2.56 -3.50
N VAL A 163 7.92 3.44 -3.74
CA VAL A 163 7.89 4.80 -3.19
C VAL A 163 7.92 4.77 -1.66
N VAL A 164 7.04 3.98 -1.03
CA VAL A 164 6.99 3.86 0.43
C VAL A 164 8.29 3.31 0.98
N SER A 165 8.82 2.22 0.41
CA SER A 165 10.07 1.60 0.85
C SER A 165 11.26 2.55 0.76
N LYS A 166 11.41 3.26 -0.37
CA LYS A 166 12.50 4.22 -0.57
C LYS A 166 12.39 5.45 0.32
N THR A 167 11.18 5.91 0.60
CA THR A 167 10.93 6.99 1.56
C THR A 167 11.34 6.58 2.97
N ILE A 168 10.92 5.39 3.42
CA ILE A 168 11.28 4.85 4.73
C ILE A 168 12.79 4.64 4.83
N GLU A 169 13.41 4.01 3.83
CA GLU A 169 14.86 3.78 3.79
C GLU A 169 15.63 5.08 3.99
N LYS A 170 15.24 6.14 3.28
CA LYS A 170 15.90 7.44 3.36
C LYS A 170 15.57 8.19 4.64
N ALA A 171 14.35 8.08 5.16
CA ALA A 171 13.95 8.66 6.44
C ALA A 171 14.73 8.06 7.63
N LEU A 172 14.98 6.75 7.58
CA LEU A 172 15.74 6.02 8.61
C LEU A 172 17.25 6.02 8.39
N ALA A 173 17.74 6.62 7.31
CA ALA A 173 19.17 6.67 7.04
C ALA A 173 19.90 7.48 8.14
N PRO A 174 21.10 7.05 8.58
CA PRO A 174 21.89 7.79 9.56
C PRO A 174 22.12 9.25 9.15
N THR A 175 22.24 9.52 7.85
CA THR A 175 22.39 10.86 7.31
C THR A 175 21.21 11.78 7.61
N THR A 176 20.00 11.25 7.76
CA THR A 176 18.82 12.05 8.13
C THR A 176 18.95 12.60 9.54
N PHE A 177 19.46 11.79 10.46
CA PHE A 177 19.64 12.17 11.87
C PHE A 177 20.87 13.07 12.09
N LEU A 178 21.85 13.06 11.17
CA LEU A 178 23.01 13.96 11.25
C LEU A 178 22.66 15.42 10.93
N TYR A 179 21.52 15.66 10.26
CA TYR A 179 21.07 17.00 9.90
C TYR A 179 19.77 17.34 10.64
N PRO A 180 19.82 18.13 11.75
CA PRO A 180 18.64 18.45 12.57
C PRO A 180 17.47 19.06 11.78
N ALA A 181 17.77 19.87 10.77
CA ALA A 181 16.76 20.47 9.91
C ALA A 181 15.99 19.43 9.07
N ARG A 182 16.65 18.33 8.66
CA ARG A 182 16.01 17.21 7.95
C ARG A 182 15.14 16.40 8.90
N THR A 183 15.65 16.09 10.08
CA THR A 183 14.88 15.39 11.13
C THR A 183 13.58 16.13 11.46
N LEU A 184 13.63 17.44 11.67
CA LEU A 184 12.45 18.27 11.92
C LEU A 184 11.47 18.32 10.74
N ARG A 185 11.96 18.30 9.50
CA ARG A 185 11.09 18.22 8.30
C ARG A 185 10.35 16.88 8.22
N VAL A 186 11.09 15.78 8.46
CA VAL A 186 10.50 14.42 8.47
C VAL A 186 9.46 14.29 9.57
N GLU A 187 9.74 14.79 10.77
CA GLU A 187 8.80 14.79 11.89
C GLU A 187 7.52 15.58 11.56
N ARG A 188 7.65 16.79 11.00
CA ARG A 188 6.50 17.60 10.61
C ARG A 188 5.70 17.00 9.45
N ALA A 189 6.38 16.45 8.45
CA ALA A 189 5.72 15.78 7.34
C ALA A 189 4.98 14.53 7.83
N GLY A 190 5.57 13.76 8.74
CA GLY A 190 4.95 12.57 9.34
C GLY A 190 3.68 12.92 10.10
N SER A 191 3.72 13.91 10.99
CA SER A 191 2.57 14.27 11.82
C SER A 191 1.34 14.78 11.06
N GLY A 192 1.52 15.28 9.83
CA GLY A 192 0.42 15.78 8.98
C GLY A 192 -0.03 14.81 7.89
N SER A 193 0.64 13.66 7.74
CA SER A 193 0.46 12.75 6.60
C SER A 193 -0.34 11.50 6.91
N PHE A 194 -0.56 11.20 8.20
CA PHE A 194 -1.19 9.98 8.65
C PHE A 194 -2.41 10.28 9.51
N THR A 195 -3.51 9.60 9.23
CA THR A 195 -4.62 9.44 10.16
C THR A 195 -4.52 8.03 10.73
N VAL A 196 -4.48 7.92 12.04
CA VAL A 196 -4.38 6.64 12.77
C VAL A 196 -5.62 6.47 13.65
N ASP A 197 -5.92 5.22 14.01
CA ASP A 197 -6.92 4.93 15.02
C ASP A 197 -6.51 5.48 16.41
N GLU A 198 -7.47 5.57 17.33
CA GLU A 198 -7.26 6.18 18.65
C GLU A 198 -6.27 5.40 19.53
N ASP A 199 -6.08 4.10 19.25
CA ASP A 199 -5.24 3.21 20.04
C ASP A 199 -3.81 3.11 19.50
N THR A 200 -3.52 3.70 18.34
CA THR A 200 -2.19 3.63 17.70
C THR A 200 -1.23 4.67 18.27
N SER A 201 -0.19 4.21 18.97
CA SER A 201 0.86 5.04 19.54
C SER A 201 2.00 5.33 18.54
N LEU A 202 2.85 6.33 18.86
CA LEU A 202 4.09 6.58 18.09
C LEU A 202 5.04 5.39 18.06
N LEU A 203 5.02 4.55 19.11
CA LEU A 203 5.83 3.32 19.13
C LEU A 203 5.30 2.29 18.15
N ASP A 204 3.99 2.21 17.96
CA ASP A 204 3.38 1.30 16.98
C ASP A 204 3.68 1.75 15.56
N ILE A 205 3.67 3.06 15.29
CA ILE A 205 4.14 3.60 14.00
C ILE A 205 5.62 3.28 13.76
N ALA A 206 6.48 3.42 14.77
CA ALA A 206 7.89 3.06 14.64
C ALA A 206 8.08 1.55 14.38
N ARG A 207 7.31 0.69 15.06
CA ARG A 207 7.29 -0.76 14.81
C ARG A 207 6.82 -1.10 13.39
N LEU A 208 5.74 -0.46 12.93
CA LEU A 208 5.23 -0.59 11.57
C LEU A 208 6.32 -0.27 10.53
N VAL A 209 6.98 0.87 10.68
CA VAL A 209 8.04 1.32 9.76
C VAL A 209 9.20 0.33 9.71
N LEU A 210 9.64 -0.16 10.87
CA LEU A 210 10.70 -1.17 10.95
C LEU A 210 10.25 -2.52 10.38
N ALA A 211 9.02 -2.95 10.67
CA ALA A 211 8.47 -4.20 10.14
C ALA A 211 8.36 -4.16 8.62
N PHE A 212 7.89 -3.06 8.05
CA PHE A 212 7.82 -2.87 6.61
C PHE A 212 9.20 -2.92 5.94
N LYS A 213 10.19 -2.23 6.52
CA LYS A 213 11.58 -2.26 6.05
C LYS A 213 12.15 -3.68 6.07
N ASP A 214 11.99 -4.38 7.20
CA ASP A 214 12.50 -5.74 7.38
C ASP A 214 11.85 -6.73 6.41
N ALA A 215 10.52 -6.63 6.20
CA ALA A 215 9.79 -7.43 5.21
C ALA A 215 10.37 -7.24 3.80
N GLY A 216 10.61 -6.00 3.39
CA GLY A 216 11.24 -5.70 2.09
C GLY A 216 12.66 -6.27 1.98
N THR A 217 13.47 -6.15 3.03
CA THR A 217 14.85 -6.65 3.04
C THR A 217 14.93 -8.17 2.97
N GLN A 218 13.95 -8.87 3.55
CA GLN A 218 13.86 -10.33 3.56
C GLN A 218 13.16 -10.89 2.30
N GLY A 219 12.67 -10.04 1.41
CA GLY A 219 11.91 -10.44 0.24
C GLY A 219 10.49 -10.93 0.58
N LEU A 220 9.98 -10.62 1.77
CA LEU A 220 8.64 -10.98 2.24
C LEU A 220 7.64 -9.82 2.02
N SER A 221 7.77 -9.17 0.86
CA SER A 221 6.89 -8.09 0.42
C SER A 221 6.38 -8.37 -0.99
N GLY A 222 5.06 -8.39 -1.16
CA GLY A 222 4.46 -8.74 -2.46
C GLY A 222 2.94 -8.70 -2.44
N ILE A 223 2.35 -9.43 -3.37
CA ILE A 223 0.90 -9.62 -3.50
C ILE A 223 0.56 -11.10 -3.29
N PRO A 224 -0.67 -11.42 -2.83
CA PRO A 224 -1.11 -12.81 -2.71
C PRO A 224 -1.22 -13.49 -4.07
N PRO A 225 -1.34 -14.83 -4.13
CA PRO A 225 -1.55 -15.57 -5.37
C PRO A 225 -2.83 -15.11 -6.10
N ILE A 226 -2.69 -14.85 -7.39
CA ILE A 226 -3.75 -14.34 -8.27
C ILE A 226 -4.04 -15.36 -9.36
N GLU A 227 -5.31 -15.74 -9.50
CA GLU A 227 -5.81 -16.58 -10.60
C GLU A 227 -6.04 -15.76 -11.86
N SER A 228 -6.71 -14.60 -11.74
CA SER A 228 -7.07 -13.76 -12.88
C SER A 228 -6.98 -12.28 -12.55
N LEU A 229 -6.38 -11.53 -13.47
CA LEU A 229 -6.31 -10.06 -13.41
C LEU A 229 -7.55 -9.38 -14.03
N ASN A 230 -8.30 -10.11 -14.83
CA ASN A 230 -9.42 -9.60 -15.61
C ASN A 230 -10.64 -10.52 -15.47
N PHE A 231 -10.94 -10.97 -14.26
CA PHE A 231 -12.15 -11.71 -13.95
C PHE A 231 -13.36 -10.84 -14.21
N LEU A 232 -14.31 -11.33 -15.00
CA LEU A 232 -15.56 -10.63 -15.23
C LEU A 232 -16.57 -11.03 -14.15
N THR A 233 -16.97 -10.06 -13.35
CA THR A 233 -18.02 -10.24 -12.35
C THR A 233 -19.39 -10.42 -12.99
N ASP A 234 -20.36 -10.90 -12.25
CA ASP A 234 -21.74 -11.09 -12.70
C ASP A 234 -22.39 -9.80 -13.26
N VAL A 235 -21.89 -8.64 -12.82
CA VAL A 235 -22.33 -7.32 -13.31
C VAL A 235 -21.49 -6.79 -14.48
N GLY A 236 -20.58 -7.61 -15.03
CA GLY A 236 -19.74 -7.27 -16.18
C GLY A 236 -18.58 -6.32 -15.88
N SER A 237 -18.20 -6.14 -14.59
CA SER A 237 -17.04 -5.36 -14.17
C SER A 237 -15.80 -6.25 -14.13
N SER A 238 -14.65 -5.74 -14.60
CA SER A 238 -13.36 -6.43 -14.47
C SER A 238 -12.84 -6.33 -13.03
N ALA A 239 -12.41 -7.45 -12.46
CA ALA A 239 -11.89 -7.56 -11.11
C ALA A 239 -10.63 -8.46 -11.07
N VAL A 240 -9.93 -8.44 -9.95
CA VAL A 240 -8.82 -9.36 -9.67
C VAL A 240 -9.36 -10.52 -8.84
N LEU A 241 -9.16 -11.74 -9.32
CA LEU A 241 -9.54 -12.95 -8.59
C LEU A 241 -8.30 -13.59 -7.98
N LEU A 242 -8.34 -13.85 -6.67
CA LEU A 242 -7.31 -14.62 -5.98
C LEU A 242 -7.47 -16.11 -6.28
N GLU A 243 -6.39 -16.88 -6.20
CA GLU A 243 -6.44 -18.33 -6.38
C GLU A 243 -7.17 -19.01 -5.21
N ASP A 244 -8.21 -19.77 -5.51
CA ASP A 244 -9.09 -20.39 -4.49
C ASP A 244 -8.37 -21.36 -3.57
N GLU A 245 -7.35 -22.07 -4.06
CA GLU A 245 -6.62 -23.08 -3.28
C GLU A 245 -5.42 -22.47 -2.53
N THR A 246 -4.64 -21.63 -3.20
CA THR A 246 -3.36 -21.14 -2.66
C THR A 246 -3.49 -19.85 -1.86
N ALA A 247 -4.50 -19.01 -2.12
CA ALA A 247 -4.66 -17.78 -1.35
C ALA A 247 -5.04 -18.03 0.14
N PRO A 248 -5.92 -18.96 0.49
CA PRO A 248 -6.16 -19.31 1.90
C PRO A 248 -4.90 -19.83 2.60
N GLU A 249 -4.10 -20.69 1.93
CA GLU A 249 -2.83 -21.18 2.45
C GLU A 249 -1.82 -20.04 2.64
N PHE A 250 -1.76 -19.11 1.70
CA PHE A 250 -0.93 -17.90 1.79
C PHE A 250 -1.26 -17.09 3.06
N PHE A 251 -2.54 -16.82 3.30
CA PHE A 251 -2.96 -16.09 4.49
C PHE A 251 -2.75 -16.87 5.78
N GLU A 252 -2.85 -18.20 5.76
CA GLU A 252 -2.49 -19.05 6.89
C GLU A 252 -0.99 -18.95 7.20
N LYS A 253 -0.13 -19.03 6.19
CA LYS A 253 1.32 -18.84 6.33
C LYS A 253 1.66 -17.43 6.83
N LEU A 254 0.94 -16.41 6.37
CA LEU A 254 1.09 -15.04 6.85
C LEU A 254 0.82 -14.95 8.36
N ARG A 255 -0.30 -15.52 8.84
CA ARG A 255 -0.64 -15.57 10.27
C ARG A 255 0.40 -16.32 11.11
N ASN A 256 0.89 -17.42 10.61
CA ASN A 256 1.84 -18.30 11.33
C ASN A 256 3.29 -17.85 11.22
N GLY A 257 3.59 -16.85 10.36
CA GLY A 257 4.96 -16.39 10.12
C GLY A 257 5.83 -17.43 9.39
N THR A 258 5.25 -18.13 8.45
CA THR A 258 5.92 -19.19 7.66
C THR A 258 5.96 -18.89 6.17
N LEU A 259 5.65 -17.64 5.79
CA LEU A 259 5.78 -17.20 4.41
C LEU A 259 7.23 -17.29 3.92
N THR A 260 7.37 -17.66 2.66
CA THR A 260 8.61 -17.62 1.90
C THR A 260 8.47 -16.68 0.71
N THR A 261 9.56 -16.34 0.07
CA THR A 261 9.54 -15.52 -1.15
C THR A 261 8.77 -16.16 -2.31
N GLU A 262 8.65 -17.49 -2.30
CA GLU A 262 7.97 -18.26 -3.35
C GLU A 262 6.44 -18.21 -3.22
N ASP A 263 5.93 -17.95 -2.02
CA ASP A 263 4.49 -17.88 -1.77
C ASP A 263 3.83 -16.64 -2.41
N PHE A 264 4.61 -15.60 -2.68
CA PHE A 264 4.09 -14.39 -3.33
C PHE A 264 3.92 -14.60 -4.84
N ASN A 265 2.90 -13.96 -5.41
CA ASN A 265 2.66 -13.97 -6.84
C ASN A 265 3.89 -13.48 -7.62
N ALA A 266 4.26 -14.18 -8.69
CA ALA A 266 5.45 -13.88 -9.49
C ALA A 266 5.41 -12.47 -10.12
N PHE A 267 4.23 -11.97 -10.46
CA PHE A 267 4.03 -10.62 -11.01
C PHE A 267 4.11 -9.51 -9.94
N GLY A 268 4.06 -9.85 -8.67
CA GLY A 268 3.98 -8.91 -7.55
C GLY A 268 5.29 -8.70 -6.79
N ARG A 269 6.36 -9.36 -7.22
CA ARG A 269 7.69 -9.29 -6.59
C ARG A 269 8.47 -8.06 -7.02
#